data_7bc3bfe34e561c3b0ced01e2b92f4594
#
_entry.id   7bc3bfe34e561c3b0ced01e2b92f4594
#
_cell.length_a   1.000
_cell.length_b   1.000
_cell.length_c   1.000
_cell.angle_alpha   90.00
_cell.angle_beta   90.00
_cell.angle_gamma   90.00
#
_symmetry.space_group_name_H-M   'P 1'
#
loop_
_entity.id
_entity.type
_entity.pdbx_description
1 polymer ?
#
loop_
_entity_poly.entity_id
_entity_poly.type
_entity_poly.pdbx_seq_one_letter_code
_entity_poly.pdbx_strand_id
1 'polypeptide(L)'
;LKRGNLIVIGGSSSEIRGGYIGKDSSYEVGTAVVSTLIEKADEKGLHLAFQCCEHLNRALIIERKIADELGYEEVTVVPWLHAGGSFSTNAYYTFKDPAAVLQIKADAGLDIGLTMIGMHLKRVAVPVRLKNNKIGEALVVAARTRPPLIGGERAHYRREER
;
A
#
# COMPACT_ATOMS: atom_id res chain seq x y z
N LEU A 1 -10.78 8.77 -4.30
CA LEU A 1 -9.38 9.22 -4.24
C LEU A 1 -9.20 10.44 -5.13
N LYS A 2 -8.27 11.30 -4.80
CA LYS A 2 -7.87 12.49 -5.55
C LYS A 2 -6.44 12.31 -6.05
N ARG A 3 -6.07 13.06 -7.10
CA ARG A 3 -4.66 13.14 -7.53
C ARG A 3 -3.77 13.51 -6.34
N GLY A 4 -2.60 12.90 -6.25
CA GLY A 4 -1.68 13.05 -5.14
C GLY A 4 -1.98 12.21 -3.90
N ASN A 5 -3.10 11.46 -3.86
CA ASN A 5 -3.33 10.54 -2.75
C ASN A 5 -2.35 9.36 -2.77
N LEU A 6 -1.95 8.93 -1.57
CA LEU A 6 -1.07 7.78 -1.36
C LEU A 6 -1.88 6.52 -1.06
N ILE A 7 -1.56 5.43 -1.76
CA ILE A 7 -2.16 4.11 -1.55
C ILE A 7 -1.09 3.14 -1.07
N VAL A 8 -1.35 2.46 0.02
CA VAL A 8 -0.51 1.34 0.47
C VAL A 8 -0.94 0.05 -0.21
N ILE A 9 0.03 -0.71 -0.70
CA ILE A 9 -0.15 -2.03 -1.29
C ILE A 9 0.56 -3.05 -0.41
N GLY A 10 -0.20 -3.98 0.15
CA GLY A 10 0.32 -5.23 0.69
C GLY A 10 0.02 -6.36 -0.28
N GLY A 11 0.93 -7.28 -0.46
CA GLY A 11 0.68 -8.36 -1.40
C GLY A 11 1.55 -9.59 -1.20
N SER A 12 0.95 -10.74 -1.48
CA SER A 12 1.60 -12.05 -1.44
C SER A 12 1.46 -12.77 -2.78
N SER A 13 2.56 -12.91 -3.50
CA SER A 13 2.60 -13.72 -4.72
C SER A 13 2.33 -15.21 -4.45
N SER A 14 2.67 -15.70 -3.25
CA SER A 14 2.36 -17.07 -2.82
C SER A 14 0.85 -17.28 -2.73
N GLU A 15 0.11 -16.37 -2.09
CA GLU A 15 -1.35 -16.44 -1.99
C GLU A 15 -2.03 -16.36 -3.37
N ILE A 16 -1.50 -15.54 -4.29
CA ILE A 16 -2.01 -15.46 -5.67
C ILE A 16 -1.90 -16.81 -6.36
N ARG A 17 -0.85 -17.58 -6.10
CA ARG A 17 -0.62 -18.92 -6.65
C ARG A 17 -1.36 -20.05 -5.91
N GLY A 18 -2.05 -19.74 -4.82
CA GLY A 18 -2.76 -20.71 -3.99
C GLY A 18 -1.92 -21.37 -2.91
N GLY A 19 -0.72 -20.82 -2.64
CA GLY A 19 0.16 -21.23 -1.54
C GLY A 19 -0.02 -20.34 -0.30
N TYR A 20 0.71 -20.63 0.76
CA TYR A 20 0.74 -19.81 1.98
C TYR A 20 1.74 -18.67 1.85
N ILE A 21 1.45 -17.52 2.49
CA ILE A 21 2.32 -16.34 2.56
C ILE A 21 3.78 -16.74 2.80
N GLY A 22 4.67 -16.25 1.91
CA GLY A 22 6.12 -16.44 2.02
C GLY A 22 6.66 -17.85 1.72
N LYS A 23 5.81 -18.81 1.34
CA LYS A 23 6.22 -20.20 1.08
C LYS A 23 6.45 -20.52 -0.40
N ASP A 24 5.85 -19.77 -1.31
CA ASP A 24 5.94 -19.96 -2.76
C ASP A 24 6.02 -18.61 -3.49
N SER A 25 6.95 -17.76 -3.07
CA SER A 25 7.12 -16.43 -3.64
C SER A 25 7.55 -16.49 -5.11
N SER A 26 6.87 -15.75 -5.97
CA SER A 26 7.16 -15.65 -7.40
C SER A 26 7.51 -14.21 -7.78
N TYR A 27 8.67 -14.05 -8.40
CA TYR A 27 9.11 -12.74 -8.92
C TYR A 27 8.23 -12.32 -10.10
N GLU A 28 7.91 -13.23 -11.02
CA GLU A 28 7.12 -12.96 -12.24
C GLU A 28 5.70 -12.51 -11.88
N VAL A 29 5.06 -13.18 -10.92
CA VAL A 29 3.73 -12.77 -10.44
C VAL A 29 3.80 -11.36 -9.84
N GLY A 30 4.83 -11.08 -9.04
CA GLY A 30 5.07 -9.75 -8.50
C GLY A 30 5.26 -8.71 -9.61
N THR A 31 6.07 -9.01 -10.62
CA THR A 31 6.30 -8.12 -11.76
C THR A 31 4.99 -7.77 -12.46
N ALA A 32 4.16 -8.75 -12.79
CA ALA A 32 2.90 -8.52 -13.49
C ALA A 32 1.94 -7.63 -12.68
N VAL A 33 1.80 -7.88 -11.39
CA VAL A 33 0.88 -7.12 -10.53
C VAL A 33 1.42 -5.72 -10.24
N VAL A 34 2.69 -5.61 -9.84
CA VAL A 34 3.30 -4.32 -9.44
C VAL A 34 3.37 -3.36 -10.62
N SER A 35 3.83 -3.81 -11.80
CA SER A 35 3.90 -2.94 -12.99
C SER A 35 2.51 -2.44 -13.41
N THR A 36 1.50 -3.31 -13.38
CA THR A 36 0.11 -2.91 -13.67
C THR A 36 -0.41 -1.88 -12.66
N LEU A 37 -0.14 -2.08 -11.37
CA LEU A 37 -0.57 -1.14 -10.32
C LEU A 37 0.11 0.22 -10.47
N ILE A 38 1.41 0.26 -10.77
CA ILE A 38 2.17 1.50 -10.98
C ILE A 38 1.61 2.23 -12.21
N GLU A 39 1.45 1.56 -13.34
CA GLU A 39 0.87 2.15 -14.55
C GLU A 39 -0.50 2.78 -14.27
N LYS A 40 -1.40 2.04 -13.60
CA LYS A 40 -2.75 2.54 -13.28
C LYS A 40 -2.75 3.67 -12.25
N ALA A 41 -1.81 3.69 -11.34
CA ALA A 41 -1.64 4.79 -10.39
C ALA A 41 -1.15 6.05 -11.12
N ASP A 42 -0.17 5.95 -12.00
CA ASP A 42 0.38 7.05 -12.77
C ASP A 42 -0.69 7.69 -13.68
N GLU A 43 -1.49 6.88 -14.41
CA GLU A 43 -2.63 7.37 -15.20
C GLU A 43 -3.60 8.23 -14.38
N LYS A 44 -3.78 7.91 -13.11
CA LYS A 44 -4.69 8.59 -12.19
C LYS A 44 -4.02 9.70 -11.37
N GLY A 45 -2.70 9.81 -11.45
CA GLY A 45 -1.89 10.72 -10.62
C GLY A 45 -1.95 10.37 -9.15
N LEU A 46 -1.94 9.08 -8.83
CA LEU A 46 -1.88 8.53 -7.47
C LEU A 46 -0.46 8.06 -7.16
N HIS A 47 -0.12 8.00 -5.89
CA HIS A 47 1.16 7.48 -5.41
C HIS A 47 0.98 6.12 -4.76
N LEU A 48 1.96 5.24 -4.92
CA LEU A 48 1.96 3.92 -4.32
C LEU A 48 3.11 3.77 -3.32
N ALA A 49 2.83 3.02 -2.25
CA ALA A 49 3.84 2.50 -1.34
C ALA A 49 3.62 0.99 -1.16
N PHE A 50 4.66 0.19 -1.34
CA PHE A 50 4.59 -1.26 -1.25
C PHE A 50 5.17 -1.74 0.07
N GLN A 51 4.35 -2.46 0.85
CA GLN A 51 4.74 -2.99 2.15
C GLN A 51 5.73 -4.15 1.99
N CYS A 52 6.83 -4.10 2.74
CA CYS A 52 7.70 -5.23 2.96
C CYS A 52 7.12 -6.22 3.99
N CYS A 53 7.67 -7.43 4.05
CA CYS A 53 7.31 -8.41 5.08
C CYS A 53 7.88 -8.02 6.47
N GLU A 54 7.53 -8.80 7.48
CA GLU A 54 8.00 -8.62 8.87
C GLU A 54 9.52 -8.71 9.01
N HIS A 55 10.23 -9.46 8.15
CA HIS A 55 11.69 -9.54 8.18
C HIS A 55 12.37 -8.18 7.92
N LEU A 56 11.69 -7.25 7.25
CA LEU A 56 12.10 -5.86 7.09
C LEU A 56 11.22 -4.89 7.91
N ASN A 57 10.70 -5.38 9.04
CA ASN A 57 9.88 -4.61 9.98
C ASN A 57 8.71 -3.87 9.32
N ARG A 58 8.18 -4.43 8.23
CA ARG A 58 7.09 -3.82 7.45
C ARG A 58 7.42 -2.41 6.93
N ALA A 59 8.70 -2.12 6.68
CA ALA A 59 9.10 -0.92 5.94
C ALA A 59 8.41 -0.87 4.58
N LEU A 60 8.32 0.29 3.98
CA LEU A 60 7.60 0.48 2.73
C LEU A 60 8.51 1.04 1.65
N ILE A 61 8.34 0.54 0.43
CA ILE A 61 9.03 1.04 -0.76
C ILE A 61 8.14 2.05 -1.45
N ILE A 62 8.69 3.23 -1.67
CA ILE A 62 7.99 4.39 -2.24
C ILE A 62 8.95 5.16 -3.16
N GLU A 63 8.45 5.99 -4.07
CA GLU A 63 9.30 6.96 -4.79
C GLU A 63 9.88 7.97 -3.80
N ARG A 64 11.19 8.21 -3.86
CA ARG A 64 11.93 9.14 -2.96
C ARG A 64 11.30 10.52 -2.92
N LYS A 65 10.95 11.06 -4.09
CA LYS A 65 10.29 12.37 -4.19
C LYS A 65 9.05 12.46 -3.30
N ILE A 66 8.25 11.39 -3.25
CA ILE A 66 7.02 11.38 -2.44
C ILE A 66 7.35 11.21 -0.95
N ALA A 67 8.39 10.42 -0.63
CA ALA A 67 8.86 10.29 0.75
C ALA A 67 9.32 11.67 1.29
N ASP A 68 10.10 12.41 0.51
CA ASP A 68 10.60 13.74 0.86
C ASP A 68 9.45 14.77 0.99
N GLU A 69 8.54 14.81 0.02
CA GLU A 69 7.38 15.71 0.03
C GLU A 69 6.46 15.48 1.25
N LEU A 70 6.32 14.24 1.70
CA LEU A 70 5.47 13.86 2.83
C LEU A 70 6.23 13.78 4.16
N GLY A 71 7.55 13.97 4.15
CA GLY A 71 8.41 13.98 5.34
C GLY A 71 8.51 12.61 6.01
N TYR A 72 8.57 11.53 5.24
CA TYR A 72 8.75 10.19 5.78
C TYR A 72 10.21 9.88 6.07
N GLU A 73 10.44 9.20 7.20
CA GLU A 73 11.79 8.79 7.62
C GLU A 73 12.31 7.65 6.73
N GLU A 74 13.39 7.92 6.00
CA GLU A 74 14.06 6.93 5.17
C GLU A 74 14.88 5.95 6.04
N VAL A 75 14.86 4.68 5.66
CA VAL A 75 15.67 3.62 6.25
C VAL A 75 16.54 2.94 5.19
N THR A 76 17.72 2.49 5.59
CA THR A 76 18.66 1.83 4.67
C THR A 76 18.38 0.35 4.56
N VAL A 77 17.56 -0.02 3.57
CA VAL A 77 17.30 -1.44 3.24
C VAL A 77 16.96 -1.60 1.77
N VAL A 78 17.41 -2.69 1.18
CA VAL A 78 17.02 -3.11 -0.18
C VAL A 78 16.24 -4.42 -0.05
N PRO A 79 14.97 -4.47 -0.46
CA PRO A 79 14.19 -5.69 -0.39
C PRO A 79 14.67 -6.71 -1.43
N TRP A 80 14.49 -7.98 -1.11
CA TRP A 80 14.70 -9.09 -2.01
C TRP A 80 13.64 -10.17 -1.78
N LEU A 81 13.59 -11.19 -2.63
CA LEU A 81 12.48 -12.15 -2.65
C LEU A 81 12.21 -12.82 -1.30
N HIS A 82 13.30 -13.09 -0.52
CA HIS A 82 13.20 -13.77 0.78
C HIS A 82 13.16 -12.81 1.99
N ALA A 83 13.36 -11.50 1.78
CA ALA A 83 13.18 -10.48 2.82
C ALA A 83 12.66 -9.18 2.20
N GLY A 84 11.40 -8.88 2.47
CA GLY A 84 10.59 -7.85 1.81
C GLY A 84 9.48 -8.47 0.98
N GLY A 85 9.80 -9.53 0.23
CA GLY A 85 8.87 -10.27 -0.61
C GLY A 85 8.82 -9.75 -2.05
N SER A 86 8.06 -10.44 -2.88
CA SER A 86 8.02 -10.22 -4.32
C SER A 86 7.53 -8.81 -4.70
N PHE A 87 6.48 -8.30 -4.04
CA PHE A 87 5.90 -7.00 -4.39
C PHE A 87 6.84 -5.84 -4.09
N SER A 88 7.39 -5.77 -2.89
CA SER A 88 8.33 -4.70 -2.51
C SER A 88 9.63 -4.78 -3.31
N THR A 89 10.11 -5.97 -3.63
CA THR A 89 11.28 -6.17 -4.50
C THR A 89 11.02 -5.63 -5.89
N ASN A 90 9.89 -6.02 -6.51
CA ASN A 90 9.53 -5.52 -7.84
C ASN A 90 9.33 -4.00 -7.84
N ALA A 91 8.68 -3.44 -6.82
CA ALA A 91 8.49 -2.01 -6.70
C ALA A 91 9.83 -1.25 -6.61
N TYR A 92 10.78 -1.76 -5.81
CA TYR A 92 12.11 -1.15 -5.67
C TYR A 92 12.84 -1.06 -7.01
N TYR A 93 12.76 -2.08 -7.84
CA TYR A 93 13.43 -2.08 -9.16
C TYR A 93 12.59 -1.48 -10.30
N THR A 94 11.30 -1.19 -10.07
CA THR A 94 10.42 -0.55 -11.06
C THR A 94 10.34 0.95 -10.86
N PHE A 95 10.36 1.44 -9.62
CA PHE A 95 10.40 2.86 -9.32
C PHE A 95 11.67 3.51 -9.89
N LYS A 96 11.56 4.77 -10.31
CA LYS A 96 12.66 5.50 -10.91
C LYS A 96 13.74 5.86 -9.88
N ASP A 97 13.32 6.26 -8.70
CA ASP A 97 14.18 6.58 -7.55
C ASP A 97 13.55 6.06 -6.27
N PRO A 98 13.73 4.74 -5.99
CA PRO A 98 13.10 4.11 -4.83
C PRO A 98 13.75 4.53 -3.52
N ALA A 99 12.92 4.69 -2.49
CA ALA A 99 13.33 4.81 -1.11
C ALA A 99 12.58 3.77 -0.25
N ALA A 100 13.24 3.27 0.78
CA ALA A 100 12.58 2.53 1.84
C ALA A 100 12.29 3.49 3.00
N VAL A 101 11.06 3.47 3.53
CA VAL A 101 10.66 4.34 4.64
C VAL A 101 10.12 3.52 5.80
N LEU A 102 10.31 4.04 7.02
CA LEU A 102 9.94 3.34 8.25
C LEU A 102 8.42 3.15 8.37
N GLN A 103 7.67 4.19 8.06
CA GLN A 103 6.20 4.21 8.19
C GLN A 103 5.58 5.25 7.26
N ILE A 104 4.30 5.09 6.97
CA ILE A 104 3.52 6.04 6.17
C ILE A 104 2.15 6.30 6.79
N LYS A 105 1.44 7.28 6.21
CA LYS A 105 0.01 7.56 6.46
C LYS A 105 -0.73 7.59 5.13
N ALA A 106 -1.18 6.42 4.66
CA ALA A 106 -1.83 6.27 3.36
C ALA A 106 -3.32 6.68 3.40
N ASP A 107 -3.80 7.24 2.28
CA ASP A 107 -5.21 7.66 2.09
C ASP A 107 -6.13 6.47 1.76
N ALA A 108 -5.56 5.41 1.22
CA ALA A 108 -6.25 4.17 0.89
C ALA A 108 -5.28 2.99 0.93
N GLY A 109 -5.81 1.78 0.82
CA GLY A 109 -4.99 0.57 0.78
C GLY A 109 -5.64 -0.55 0.03
N LEU A 110 -4.79 -1.41 -0.54
CA LEU A 110 -5.11 -2.67 -1.17
C LEU A 110 -4.27 -3.76 -0.52
N ASP A 111 -4.93 -4.75 0.03
CA ASP A 111 -4.30 -5.94 0.60
C ASP A 111 -4.62 -7.15 -0.25
N ILE A 112 -3.60 -7.74 -0.86
CA ILE A 112 -3.71 -8.88 -1.78
C ILE A 112 -3.12 -10.11 -1.11
N GLY A 113 -3.98 -10.93 -0.48
CA GLY A 113 -3.57 -12.13 0.24
C GLY A 113 -3.41 -11.95 1.74
N LEU A 114 -4.19 -11.04 2.33
CA LEU A 114 -4.33 -10.83 3.80
C LEU A 114 -2.99 -10.55 4.51
N THR A 115 -2.18 -9.68 3.94
CA THR A 115 -0.86 -9.30 4.45
C THR A 115 -0.92 -8.33 5.63
N MET A 116 -2.08 -7.76 5.90
CA MET A 116 -2.36 -6.78 6.96
C MET A 116 -1.67 -5.42 6.76
N ILE A 117 -2.39 -4.47 6.20
CA ILE A 117 -1.90 -3.12 5.88
C ILE A 117 -2.46 -2.01 6.78
N GLY A 118 -3.33 -2.36 7.72
CA GLY A 118 -4.10 -1.38 8.50
C GLY A 118 -3.25 -0.37 9.27
N MET A 119 -2.04 -0.76 9.74
CA MET A 119 -1.11 0.12 10.44
C MET A 119 -0.60 1.30 9.60
N HIS A 120 -0.67 1.17 8.27
CA HIS A 120 -0.18 2.18 7.33
C HIS A 120 -1.25 3.18 6.88
N LEU A 121 -2.52 2.96 7.24
CA LEU A 121 -3.63 3.82 6.86
C LEU A 121 -3.79 5.02 7.80
N LYS A 122 -4.23 6.15 7.24
CA LYS A 122 -4.78 7.25 8.06
C LYS A 122 -6.04 6.80 8.80
N ARG A 123 -6.30 7.36 9.94
CA ARG A 123 -7.61 7.23 10.61
C ARG A 123 -8.63 8.11 9.87
N VAL A 124 -9.82 7.65 9.66
CA VAL A 124 -10.44 6.36 9.99
C VAL A 124 -10.46 5.50 8.74
N ALA A 125 -9.95 4.27 8.82
CA ALA A 125 -10.05 3.31 7.72
C ALA A 125 -11.52 2.85 7.56
N VAL A 126 -11.98 2.80 6.30
CA VAL A 126 -13.33 2.40 5.93
C VAL A 126 -13.24 1.35 4.84
N PRO A 127 -13.87 0.18 4.98
CA PRO A 127 -13.80 -0.86 3.96
C PRO A 127 -14.45 -0.43 2.64
N VAL A 128 -13.87 -0.88 1.54
CA VAL A 128 -14.40 -0.71 0.19
C VAL A 128 -14.80 -2.07 -0.36
N ARG A 129 -16.04 -2.21 -0.80
CA ARG A 129 -16.50 -3.42 -1.44
C ARG A 129 -16.05 -3.45 -2.90
N LEU A 130 -15.31 -4.49 -3.26
CA LEU A 130 -14.86 -4.74 -4.62
C LEU A 130 -15.88 -5.65 -5.33
N LYS A 131 -16.08 -5.42 -6.64
CA LYS A 131 -16.88 -6.33 -7.47
C LYS A 131 -16.18 -7.68 -7.61
N ASN A 132 -14.87 -7.65 -7.91
CA ASN A 132 -13.99 -8.80 -7.92
C ASN A 132 -13.03 -8.64 -6.75
N ASN A 133 -13.08 -9.56 -5.82
CA ASN A 133 -12.26 -9.54 -4.61
C ASN A 133 -11.21 -10.65 -4.60
N LYS A 134 -10.75 -11.08 -5.78
CA LYS A 134 -9.68 -12.05 -5.96
C LYS A 134 -8.72 -11.65 -7.07
N ILE A 135 -7.45 -11.97 -6.86
CA ILE A 135 -6.39 -11.99 -7.88
C ILE A 135 -5.74 -13.37 -7.79
N GLY A 136 -5.92 -14.21 -8.83
CA GLY A 136 -5.62 -15.63 -8.71
C GLY A 136 -6.43 -16.22 -7.56
N GLU A 137 -5.78 -16.92 -6.63
CA GLU A 137 -6.43 -17.45 -5.43
C GLU A 137 -6.42 -16.48 -4.24
N ALA A 138 -5.63 -15.40 -4.30
CA ALA A 138 -5.53 -14.42 -3.22
C ALA A 138 -6.82 -13.61 -3.06
N LEU A 139 -7.31 -13.52 -1.82
CA LEU A 139 -8.36 -12.58 -1.46
C LEU A 139 -7.81 -11.14 -1.49
N VAL A 140 -8.60 -10.23 -2.07
CA VAL A 140 -8.27 -8.79 -2.10
C VAL A 140 -9.20 -8.03 -1.18
N VAL A 141 -8.62 -7.29 -0.25
CA VAL A 141 -9.33 -6.36 0.64
C VAL A 141 -8.90 -4.94 0.33
N ALA A 142 -9.87 -4.03 0.22
CA ALA A 142 -9.61 -2.63 -0.05
C ALA A 142 -10.16 -1.74 1.06
N ALA A 143 -9.43 -0.67 1.34
CA ALA A 143 -9.83 0.35 2.29
C ALA A 143 -9.61 1.75 1.69
N ARG A 144 -10.46 2.68 2.08
CA ARG A 144 -10.25 4.13 1.97
C ARG A 144 -10.21 4.73 3.36
N THR A 145 -9.82 5.98 3.47
CA THR A 145 -9.88 6.69 4.74
C THR A 145 -10.84 7.88 4.69
N ARG A 146 -11.28 8.31 5.83
CA ARG A 146 -12.01 9.57 6.03
C ARG A 146 -11.51 10.27 7.30
N PRO A 147 -11.66 11.58 7.40
CA PRO A 147 -11.35 12.28 8.65
C PRO A 147 -12.18 11.74 9.81
N PRO A 148 -11.59 11.58 11.01
CA PRO A 148 -12.34 11.20 12.19
C PRO A 148 -13.31 12.31 12.60
N LEU A 149 -14.46 11.94 13.11
CA LEU A 149 -15.41 12.84 13.72
C LEU A 149 -15.04 12.98 15.19
N ILE A 150 -14.23 14.00 15.50
CA ILE A 150 -13.74 14.25 16.85
C ILE A 150 -14.39 15.52 17.39
N GLY A 151 -14.96 15.42 18.58
CA GLY A 151 -15.57 16.53 19.30
C GLY A 151 -16.57 16.01 20.30
N GLY A 152 -17.24 16.89 21.00
CA GLY A 152 -18.31 16.59 21.95
C GLY A 152 -19.64 17.14 21.45
N GLU A 153 -20.57 17.24 22.36
CA GLU A 153 -21.95 17.69 22.12
C GLU A 153 -22.04 19.07 21.41
N ARG A 154 -21.01 19.92 21.62
CA ARG A 154 -20.96 21.25 21.00
C ARG A 154 -20.23 21.28 19.66
N ALA A 155 -19.75 20.13 19.15
CA ALA A 155 -18.98 20.09 17.91
C ALA A 155 -19.88 20.16 16.70
N HIS A 156 -19.49 21.02 15.74
CA HIS A 156 -20.12 21.10 14.42
C HIS A 156 -19.25 20.36 13.41
N TYR A 157 -19.84 19.44 12.65
CA TYR A 157 -19.13 18.59 11.68
C TYR A 157 -19.34 19.01 10.23
N ARG A 158 -20.17 20.03 9.99
CA ARG A 158 -20.42 20.62 8.68
C ARG A 158 -20.34 22.14 8.79
N ARG A 159 -19.85 22.75 7.72
CA ARG A 159 -19.90 24.21 7.59
C ARG A 159 -21.36 24.62 7.39
N GLU A 160 -21.86 25.52 8.21
CA GLU A 160 -23.16 26.15 8.02
C GLU A 160 -23.05 27.19 6.89
N GLU A 161 -24.04 27.22 6.00
CA GLU A 161 -24.20 28.32 5.04
C GLU A 161 -24.60 29.58 5.82
N ARG A 162 -23.83 30.64 5.66
CA ARG A 162 -24.08 31.95 6.26
C ARG A 162 -24.81 32.85 5.26
#